data_39129da27baeb74ba964117778d7d2ea
#
_entry.id   39129da27baeb74ba964117778d7d2ea
#
_cell.length_a   1.000
_cell.length_b   1.000
_cell.length_c   1.000
_cell.angle_alpha   90.00
_cell.angle_beta   90.00
_cell.angle_gamma   90.00
#
_symmetry.space_group_name_H-M   'P 1'
#
loop_
_entity.id
_entity.type
_entity.pdbx_description
1 polymer ?
#
loop_
_entity_poly.entity_id
_entity_poly.type
_entity_poly.pdbx_seq_one_letter_code
_entity_poly.pdbx_strand_id
1 'polypeptide(L)'
;MVTAPYFTLCTTEQMFLDEIAELKWHKTTWAPANGARTHYGTSEDGELTCVVCIKDASEHAPIPVAGLLVHEAVHIFQRWCDDRGEHTPSHEFQAYSIQRISQELMEEFVRQTGGAK
;
A
#
# COMPACT_ATOMS: atom_id res chain seq x y z
N MET A 1 -15.15 -0.29 17.37
CA MET A 1 -14.55 0.60 16.36
C MET A 1 -13.61 -0.20 15.46
N VAL A 2 -13.77 -0.03 14.17
CA VAL A 2 -12.91 -0.71 13.20
C VAL A 2 -11.71 0.17 12.91
N THR A 3 -10.52 -0.34 13.20
CA THR A 3 -9.28 0.39 12.94
C THR A 3 -8.81 0.13 11.53
N ALA A 4 -8.54 1.18 10.79
CA ALA A 4 -8.02 1.04 9.43
C ALA A 4 -6.59 0.50 9.47
N PRO A 5 -6.16 -0.27 8.47
CA PRO A 5 -4.79 -0.73 8.44
C PRO A 5 -3.84 0.46 8.22
N TYR A 6 -2.63 0.35 8.76
CA TYR A 6 -1.58 1.31 8.45
C TYR A 6 -0.96 0.92 7.11
N PHE A 7 -0.78 1.89 6.22
CA PHE A 7 -0.09 1.63 4.96
C PHE A 7 0.67 2.89 4.54
N THR A 8 1.75 2.66 3.81
CA THR A 8 2.58 3.74 3.29
C THR A 8 3.01 3.40 1.86
N LEU A 9 3.39 4.41 1.10
CA LEU A 9 3.84 4.26 -0.27
C LEU A 9 5.30 4.68 -0.36
N CYS A 10 6.11 3.83 -1.00
CA CYS A 10 7.51 4.12 -1.28
C CYS A 10 7.73 4.12 -2.78
N THR A 11 8.19 5.23 -3.32
CA THR A 11 8.46 5.36 -4.75
C THR A 11 9.95 5.25 -5.06
N THR A 12 10.79 5.13 -4.04
CA THR A 12 12.23 4.91 -4.22
C THR A 12 12.69 3.84 -3.24
N GLU A 13 13.80 3.20 -3.59
CA GLU A 13 14.38 2.18 -2.72
C GLU A 13 14.81 2.78 -1.38
N GLN A 14 15.32 4.01 -1.38
CA GLN A 14 15.76 4.64 -0.13
C GLN A 14 14.58 4.85 0.82
N MET A 15 13.44 5.29 0.31
CA MET A 15 12.24 5.44 1.13
C MET A 15 11.85 4.10 1.74
N PHE A 16 11.92 3.03 0.96
CA PHE A 16 11.61 1.69 1.44
C PHE A 16 12.56 1.26 2.54
N LEU A 17 13.87 1.46 2.33
CA LEU A 17 14.87 1.07 3.32
C LEU A 17 14.68 1.84 4.63
N ASP A 18 14.37 3.12 4.54
CA ASP A 18 14.10 3.94 5.72
C ASP A 18 12.86 3.45 6.45
N GLU A 19 11.82 3.10 5.70
CA GLU A 19 10.57 2.65 6.31
C GLU A 19 10.73 1.32 7.03
N ILE A 20 11.39 0.34 6.39
CA ILE A 20 11.56 -0.97 7.03
C ILE A 20 12.49 -0.88 8.23
N ALA A 21 13.46 0.05 8.20
CA ALA A 21 14.34 0.26 9.36
C ALA A 21 13.54 0.81 10.53
N GLU A 22 12.65 1.76 10.28
CA GLU A 22 11.81 2.33 11.31
C GLU A 22 10.83 1.31 11.87
N LEU A 23 10.31 0.44 11.02
CA LEU A 23 9.40 -0.64 11.43
C LEU A 23 10.14 -1.79 12.09
N LYS A 24 11.48 -1.80 12.03
CA LYS A 24 12.32 -2.87 12.57
C LYS A 24 12.04 -4.20 11.90
N TRP A 25 11.73 -4.16 10.61
CA TRP A 25 11.51 -5.37 9.83
C TRP A 25 12.83 -5.88 9.30
N HIS A 26 12.88 -7.19 9.00
CA HIS A 26 14.03 -7.76 8.34
C HIS A 26 14.14 -7.22 6.92
N LYS A 27 15.38 -7.06 6.46
CA LYS A 27 15.60 -6.58 5.11
C LYS A 27 15.00 -7.54 4.09
N THR A 28 14.32 -6.98 3.10
CA THR A 28 13.68 -7.75 2.04
C THR A 28 13.86 -7.01 0.72
N THR A 29 13.46 -7.64 -0.37
CA THR A 29 13.59 -7.07 -1.70
C THR A 29 12.64 -5.89 -1.85
N TRP A 30 13.18 -4.77 -2.32
CA TRP A 30 12.45 -3.52 -2.40
C TRP A 30 11.24 -3.60 -3.34
N ALA A 31 11.41 -4.06 -4.56
CA ALA A 31 10.29 -4.16 -5.50
C ALA A 31 10.54 -5.23 -6.54
N PRO A 32 9.48 -5.84 -7.07
CA PRO A 32 9.63 -6.79 -8.16
C PRO A 32 9.90 -6.08 -9.48
N ALA A 33 10.28 -6.84 -10.48
CA ALA A 33 10.53 -6.30 -11.80
C ALA A 33 9.29 -5.71 -12.47
N ASN A 34 8.11 -6.07 -12.00
CA ASN A 34 6.84 -5.75 -12.67
C ASN A 34 6.05 -4.59 -12.06
N GLY A 35 6.74 -3.60 -11.56
CA GLY A 35 6.07 -2.34 -11.23
C GLY A 35 5.73 -2.12 -9.78
N ALA A 36 4.87 -2.93 -9.17
CA ALA A 36 4.44 -2.66 -7.80
C ALA A 36 4.43 -3.92 -6.94
N ARG A 37 4.63 -3.73 -5.64
CA ARG A 37 4.60 -4.82 -4.66
C ARG A 37 4.24 -4.26 -3.31
N THR A 38 3.43 -5.02 -2.54
CA THR A 38 3.15 -4.66 -1.16
C THR A 38 3.79 -5.66 -0.22
N HIS A 39 4.51 -5.16 0.76
CA HIS A 39 5.07 -5.95 1.83
C HIS A 39 4.16 -5.86 3.04
N TYR A 40 3.89 -6.98 3.68
CA TYR A 40 3.00 -7.02 4.85
C TYR A 40 3.77 -7.44 6.08
N GLY A 41 3.43 -6.85 7.19
CA GLY A 41 4.01 -7.20 8.46
C GLY A 41 3.15 -6.70 9.60
N THR A 42 3.68 -6.83 10.81
CA THR A 42 2.97 -6.42 12.01
C THR A 42 3.82 -5.40 12.74
N SER A 43 3.19 -4.31 13.18
CA SER A 43 3.88 -3.31 14.00
C SER A 43 4.13 -3.87 15.40
N GLU A 44 4.88 -3.13 16.20
CA GLU A 44 5.12 -3.53 17.59
C GLU A 44 3.82 -3.65 18.38
N ASP A 45 2.81 -2.90 17.98
CA ASP A 45 1.47 -2.93 18.62
C ASP A 45 0.60 -4.08 18.12
N GLY A 46 1.08 -4.89 17.20
CA GLY A 46 0.29 -5.99 16.64
C GLY A 46 -0.62 -5.59 15.50
N GLU A 47 -0.51 -4.36 15.00
CA GLU A 47 -1.36 -3.89 13.91
C GLU A 47 -0.79 -4.26 12.55
N LEU A 48 -1.68 -4.60 11.61
CA LEU A 48 -1.26 -4.86 10.23
C LEU A 48 -0.64 -3.61 9.64
N THR A 49 0.54 -3.77 9.07
CA THR A 49 1.26 -2.69 8.43
C THR A 49 1.63 -3.11 7.01
N CYS A 50 1.35 -2.25 6.05
CA CYS A 50 1.58 -2.53 4.63
C CYS A 50 2.51 -1.48 4.05
N VAL A 51 3.54 -1.93 3.32
CA VAL A 51 4.45 -1.02 2.63
C VAL A 51 4.32 -1.28 1.15
N VAL A 52 3.71 -0.34 0.44
CA VAL A 52 3.48 -0.43 -1.00
C VAL A 52 4.67 0.18 -1.71
N CYS A 53 5.26 -0.57 -2.64
CA CYS A 53 6.43 -0.11 -3.38
C CYS A 53 6.12 -0.03 -4.85
N ILE A 54 6.45 1.10 -5.48
CA ILE A 54 6.37 1.26 -6.93
C ILE A 54 7.76 1.62 -7.44
N LYS A 55 8.29 0.77 -8.29
CA LYS A 55 9.58 0.97 -8.91
C LYS A 55 9.43 1.86 -10.14
N ASP A 56 10.42 2.75 -10.35
CA ASP A 56 10.47 3.61 -11.52
C ASP A 56 9.19 4.42 -11.70
N ALA A 57 8.71 4.99 -10.60
CA ALA A 57 7.42 5.67 -10.56
C ALA A 57 7.30 6.79 -11.61
N SER A 58 8.39 7.51 -11.85
CA SER A 58 8.36 8.63 -12.80
C SER A 58 8.22 8.19 -14.27
N GLU A 59 8.43 6.90 -14.54
CA GLU A 59 8.37 6.36 -15.90
C GLU A 59 7.01 5.78 -16.25
N HIS A 60 6.10 5.71 -15.28
CA HIS A 60 4.77 5.17 -15.53
C HIS A 60 3.77 6.26 -15.90
N ALA A 61 2.91 5.94 -16.86
CA ALA A 61 1.80 6.84 -17.19
C ALA A 61 0.78 6.85 -16.04
N PRO A 62 0.03 7.95 -15.86
CA PRO A 62 -0.89 8.08 -14.72
C PRO A 62 -1.96 6.99 -14.59
N ILE A 63 -2.57 6.60 -15.71
CA ILE A 63 -3.67 5.63 -15.64
C ILE A 63 -3.16 4.24 -15.22
N PRO A 64 -2.08 3.70 -15.82
CA PRO A 64 -1.53 2.45 -15.34
C PRO A 64 -1.11 2.49 -13.87
N VAL A 65 -0.56 3.61 -13.40
CA VAL A 65 -0.21 3.76 -11.99
C VAL A 65 -1.46 3.68 -11.11
N ALA A 66 -2.51 4.42 -11.50
CA ALA A 66 -3.76 4.37 -10.73
C ALA A 66 -4.29 2.94 -10.63
N GLY A 67 -4.22 2.20 -11.74
CA GLY A 67 -4.63 0.79 -11.73
C GLY A 67 -3.79 -0.06 -10.80
N LEU A 68 -2.46 0.13 -10.79
CA LEU A 68 -1.58 -0.59 -9.89
C LEU A 68 -1.93 -0.28 -8.43
N LEU A 69 -2.19 0.97 -8.11
CA LEU A 69 -2.52 1.37 -6.75
C LEU A 69 -3.85 0.78 -6.29
N VAL A 70 -4.84 0.73 -7.18
CA VAL A 70 -6.11 0.07 -6.87
C VAL A 70 -5.90 -1.42 -6.64
N HIS A 71 -5.07 -2.05 -7.46
CA HIS A 71 -4.75 -3.46 -7.32
C HIS A 71 -4.15 -3.74 -5.93
N GLU A 72 -3.18 -2.91 -5.52
CA GLU A 72 -2.58 -3.07 -4.20
C GLU A 72 -3.58 -2.76 -3.08
N ALA A 73 -4.45 -1.77 -3.28
CA ALA A 73 -5.47 -1.44 -2.29
C ALA A 73 -6.42 -2.60 -2.03
N VAL A 74 -6.78 -3.35 -3.08
CA VAL A 74 -7.63 -4.53 -2.93
C VAL A 74 -6.91 -5.58 -2.08
N HIS A 75 -5.63 -5.83 -2.35
CA HIS A 75 -4.86 -6.79 -1.56
C HIS A 75 -4.72 -6.36 -0.10
N ILE A 76 -4.51 -5.06 0.15
CA ILE A 76 -4.45 -4.54 1.51
C ILE A 76 -5.76 -4.80 2.25
N PHE A 77 -6.89 -4.52 1.58
CA PHE A 77 -8.19 -4.77 2.19
C PHE A 77 -8.40 -6.25 2.48
N GLN A 78 -8.06 -7.11 1.52
CA GLN A 78 -8.19 -8.55 1.69
C GLN A 78 -7.37 -9.05 2.87
N ARG A 79 -6.12 -8.61 2.96
CA ARG A 79 -5.24 -9.04 4.05
C ARG A 79 -5.75 -8.54 5.40
N TRP A 80 -6.23 -7.31 5.44
CA TRP A 80 -6.78 -6.73 6.67
C TRP A 80 -8.00 -7.52 7.14
N CYS A 81 -8.89 -7.89 6.21
CA CYS A 81 -10.05 -8.70 6.55
C CYS A 81 -9.64 -10.08 7.05
N ASP A 82 -8.68 -10.72 6.38
CA ASP A 82 -8.19 -12.03 6.79
C ASP A 82 -7.63 -12.01 8.21
N ASP A 83 -6.82 -11.00 8.50
CA ASP A 83 -6.19 -10.88 9.83
C ASP A 83 -7.22 -10.66 10.93
N ARG A 84 -8.37 -10.08 10.60
CA ARG A 84 -9.43 -9.81 11.57
C ARG A 84 -10.52 -10.88 11.57
N GLY A 85 -10.39 -11.91 10.76
CA GLY A 85 -11.41 -12.95 10.66
C GLY A 85 -12.69 -12.50 9.97
N GLU A 86 -12.63 -11.40 9.23
CA GLU A 86 -13.79 -10.85 8.53
C GLU A 86 -13.86 -11.49 7.13
N HIS A 87 -14.54 -12.63 7.05
CA HIS A 87 -14.54 -13.41 5.80
C HIS A 87 -15.62 -13.00 4.81
N THR A 88 -16.64 -12.27 5.27
CA THR A 88 -17.75 -11.86 4.40
C THR A 88 -18.11 -10.39 4.67
N PRO A 89 -17.20 -9.46 4.34
CA PRO A 89 -17.53 -8.05 4.54
C PRO A 89 -18.69 -7.64 3.65
N SER A 90 -19.49 -6.66 4.09
CA SER A 90 -20.55 -6.15 3.26
C SER A 90 -19.96 -5.49 2.01
N HIS A 91 -20.73 -5.47 0.93
CA HIS A 91 -20.26 -4.88 -0.33
C HIS A 91 -19.94 -3.40 -0.18
N GLU A 92 -20.77 -2.68 0.56
CA GLU A 92 -20.53 -1.24 0.77
C GLU A 92 -19.28 -0.98 1.60
N PHE A 93 -19.07 -1.75 2.66
CA PHE A 93 -17.87 -1.61 3.46
C PHE A 93 -16.62 -1.89 2.62
N GLN A 94 -16.67 -2.94 1.81
CA GLN A 94 -15.57 -3.30 0.92
C GLN A 94 -15.30 -2.17 -0.07
N ALA A 95 -16.36 -1.68 -0.74
CA ALA A 95 -16.21 -0.65 -1.76
C ALA A 95 -15.64 0.64 -1.20
N TYR A 96 -16.18 1.12 -0.07
CA TYR A 96 -15.68 2.34 0.55
C TYR A 96 -14.25 2.19 1.07
N SER A 97 -13.92 1.02 1.64
CA SER A 97 -12.57 0.79 2.14
C SER A 97 -11.55 0.80 1.03
N ILE A 98 -11.84 0.12 -0.07
CA ILE A 98 -10.93 0.07 -1.21
C ILE A 98 -10.80 1.46 -1.83
N GLN A 99 -11.90 2.20 -1.94
CA GLN A 99 -11.87 3.57 -2.44
C GLN A 99 -10.95 4.44 -1.59
N ARG A 100 -11.10 4.39 -0.26
CA ARG A 100 -10.30 5.20 0.65
C ARG A 100 -8.81 4.87 0.55
N ILE A 101 -8.49 3.58 0.59
CA ILE A 101 -7.08 3.15 0.49
C ILE A 101 -6.50 3.58 -0.85
N SER A 102 -7.25 3.38 -1.94
CA SER A 102 -6.79 3.77 -3.27
C SER A 102 -6.51 5.26 -3.37
N GLN A 103 -7.44 6.07 -2.86
CA GLN A 103 -7.28 7.52 -2.91
C GLN A 103 -6.09 8.00 -2.10
N GLU A 104 -5.88 7.43 -0.92
CA GLU A 104 -4.73 7.81 -0.10
C GLU A 104 -3.42 7.43 -0.78
N LEU A 105 -3.35 6.26 -1.41
CA LEU A 105 -2.17 5.86 -2.16
C LEU A 105 -1.93 6.79 -3.36
N MET A 106 -2.98 7.16 -4.06
CA MET A 106 -2.89 8.06 -5.21
C MET A 106 -2.42 9.45 -4.80
N GLU A 107 -2.97 9.97 -3.69
CA GLU A 107 -2.56 11.28 -3.17
C GLU A 107 -1.09 11.26 -2.78
N GLU A 108 -0.66 10.19 -2.14
CA GLU A 108 0.74 10.07 -1.74
C GLU A 108 1.64 9.94 -2.96
N PHE A 109 1.22 9.21 -3.99
CA PHE A 109 1.97 9.10 -5.23
C PHE A 109 2.16 10.48 -5.88
N VAL A 110 1.09 11.24 -5.95
CA VAL A 110 1.13 12.60 -6.52
C VAL A 110 2.08 13.47 -5.71
N ARG A 111 1.98 13.42 -4.40
CA ARG A 111 2.84 14.20 -3.52
C ARG A 111 4.32 13.87 -3.71
N GLN A 112 4.64 12.58 -3.84
CA GLN A 112 6.03 12.14 -3.95
C GLN A 112 6.64 12.39 -5.33
N THR A 113 5.83 12.34 -6.39
CA THR A 113 6.34 12.44 -7.75
C THR A 113 6.09 13.79 -8.40
N GLY A 114 5.47 14.72 -7.70
CA GLY A 114 5.12 16.02 -8.26
C GLY A 114 3.83 16.00 -9.05
N GLY A 115 3.16 14.88 -9.03
CA GLY A 115 1.84 14.74 -9.58
C GLY A 115 1.79 14.54 -11.07
N ALA A 116 0.57 14.33 -11.55
CA ALA A 116 0.28 14.31 -12.97
C ALA A 116 0.17 15.76 -13.41
N LYS A 117 1.16 16.20 -14.08
CA LYS A 117 1.12 17.54 -14.63
C LYS A 117 0.60 17.49 -16.03
#